data_8b806fd02fb6a009965a0f7838d470e3
#
_entry.id   8b806fd02fb6a009965a0f7838d470e3
#
_cell.length_a   1.000
_cell.length_b   1.000
_cell.length_c   1.000
_cell.angle_alpha   90.00
_cell.angle_beta   90.00
_cell.angle_gamma   90.00
#
_symmetry.space_group_name_H-M   'P 1'
#
loop_
_entity.id
_entity.type
_entity.pdbx_description
1 polymer ?
#
loop_
_entity_poly.entity_id
_entity_poly.type
_entity_poly.pdbx_seq_one_letter_code
_entity_poly.pdbx_strand_id
1 'polypeptide(L)'
;MDTPLPWKRPAIWLGLCWMAGCAPVQTQMPPSAPATAGAAAATLQTAELLPAAPKAGSARYEADRQVFRATRPLAGSPRWLLAQNDVDYATPKLLADFSCAMGVPLDAAKLPRLAALVERTSSAADASTRPAKQANQRQRPFLIDPGATCQSSALLAHSFDYPSGHATRGWAVGLVLTELAPDRATDLLLRARAFADSRVVCGVHNLSAIEAGAMNGAAVVATLHATGDFQRELAAARGELADYRRTAPSNAGPQCAAERALIEPTPY
;
A
#
# COMPACT_ATOMS: atom_id res chain seq x y z
N MET A 1 30.92 -66.65 28.67
CA MET A 1 30.10 -67.84 28.97
C MET A 1 28.67 -67.42 28.70
N ASP A 2 28.30 -67.63 27.45
CA ASP A 2 27.05 -67.16 26.88
C ASP A 2 26.10 -68.28 26.67
N THR A 3 24.90 -68.18 27.17
CA THR A 3 23.85 -69.11 26.85
C THR A 3 22.71 -68.38 26.12
N PRO A 4 22.27 -68.82 24.94
CA PRO A 4 21.20 -68.17 24.19
C PRO A 4 19.81 -68.74 24.59
N LEU A 5 18.82 -67.86 24.70
CA LEU A 5 17.41 -68.20 24.92
C LEU A 5 16.74 -68.67 23.63
N PRO A 6 15.77 -69.59 23.73
CA PRO A 6 15.13 -70.16 22.55
C PRO A 6 13.95 -69.33 22.00
N TRP A 7 13.88 -69.27 20.70
CA TRP A 7 12.77 -68.67 19.93
C TRP A 7 11.50 -69.54 20.00
N LYS A 8 10.42 -68.93 20.48
CA LYS A 8 9.06 -69.52 20.35
C LYS A 8 8.36 -68.94 19.09
N ARG A 9 7.97 -69.82 18.18
CA ARG A 9 7.17 -69.55 17.01
C ARG A 9 5.71 -69.30 17.41
N PRO A 10 5.03 -68.23 16.93
CA PRO A 10 3.57 -68.13 17.07
C PRO A 10 2.85 -68.84 15.94
N ALA A 11 1.73 -69.49 16.31
CA ALA A 11 0.84 -70.25 15.47
C ALA A 11 0.06 -69.35 14.49
N ILE A 12 -0.06 -69.83 13.24
CA ILE A 12 -0.85 -69.22 12.19
C ILE A 12 -2.32 -69.46 12.44
N TRP A 13 -3.11 -68.43 12.74
CA TRP A 13 -4.56 -68.46 12.71
C TRP A 13 -5.03 -67.97 11.34
N LEU A 14 -5.64 -68.86 10.55
CA LEU A 14 -6.40 -68.53 9.34
C LEU A 14 -7.74 -67.92 9.76
N GLY A 15 -7.82 -66.60 9.73
CA GLY A 15 -9.07 -65.85 9.87
C GLY A 15 -9.75 -65.64 8.53
N LEU A 16 -10.96 -66.16 8.37
CA LEU A 16 -11.85 -65.87 7.24
C LEU A 16 -12.13 -64.39 7.15
N CYS A 17 -11.68 -63.73 6.08
CA CYS A 17 -12.00 -62.32 5.79
C CYS A 17 -13.40 -62.28 5.12
N TRP A 18 -14.38 -61.77 5.85
CA TRP A 18 -15.67 -61.34 5.30
C TRP A 18 -15.44 -60.07 4.47
N MET A 19 -15.74 -60.17 3.18
CA MET A 19 -15.75 -59.02 2.27
C MET A 19 -16.97 -58.15 2.59
N ALA A 20 -16.82 -57.14 3.47
CA ALA A 20 -17.77 -56.07 3.61
C ALA A 20 -17.49 -55.06 2.49
N GLY A 21 -18.41 -54.92 1.54
CA GLY A 21 -18.32 -53.95 0.45
C GLY A 21 -18.36 -52.53 0.99
N CYS A 22 -17.27 -51.81 0.81
CA CYS A 22 -17.26 -50.36 1.01
C CYS A 22 -18.01 -49.68 -0.13
N ALA A 23 -19.25 -49.26 0.11
CA ALA A 23 -19.91 -48.29 -0.76
C ALA A 23 -19.22 -46.91 -0.63
N PRO A 24 -18.95 -46.20 -1.75
CA PRO A 24 -18.38 -44.87 -1.66
C PRO A 24 -19.39 -43.92 -1.00
N VAL A 25 -19.02 -43.30 0.13
CA VAL A 25 -19.76 -42.21 0.73
C VAL A 25 -19.57 -41.00 -0.21
N GLN A 26 -20.61 -40.72 -1.00
CA GLN A 26 -20.70 -39.45 -1.71
C GLN A 26 -20.94 -38.35 -0.68
N THR A 27 -19.89 -37.63 -0.32
CA THR A 27 -20.01 -36.34 0.39
C THR A 27 -20.68 -35.35 -0.57
N GLN A 28 -22.01 -35.21 -0.47
CA GLN A 28 -22.72 -34.11 -1.07
C GLN A 28 -22.19 -32.81 -0.43
N MET A 29 -21.45 -32.04 -1.23
CA MET A 29 -21.14 -30.63 -0.85
C MET A 29 -22.47 -29.91 -0.67
N PRO A 30 -22.67 -29.21 0.42
CA PRO A 30 -23.86 -28.37 0.57
C PRO A 30 -23.92 -27.38 -0.60
N PRO A 31 -25.12 -27.04 -1.11
CA PRO A 31 -25.25 -26.05 -2.17
C PRO A 31 -24.63 -24.75 -1.71
N SER A 32 -23.73 -24.20 -2.54
CA SER A 32 -23.14 -22.89 -2.31
C SER A 32 -24.28 -21.91 -2.10
N ALA A 33 -24.30 -21.25 -0.94
CA ALA A 33 -25.24 -20.17 -0.70
C ALA A 33 -25.15 -19.16 -1.87
N PRO A 34 -26.27 -18.64 -2.38
CA PRO A 34 -26.23 -17.64 -3.43
C PRO A 34 -25.36 -16.47 -2.92
N ALA A 35 -24.37 -16.08 -3.72
CA ALA A 35 -23.57 -14.91 -3.45
C ALA A 35 -24.56 -13.74 -3.28
N THR A 36 -24.72 -13.26 -2.06
CA THR A 36 -25.55 -12.09 -1.75
C THR A 36 -25.01 -10.94 -2.57
N ALA A 37 -25.84 -10.44 -3.48
CA ALA A 37 -25.57 -9.26 -4.27
C ALA A 37 -25.05 -8.14 -3.35
N GLY A 38 -23.86 -7.66 -3.66
CA GLY A 38 -23.22 -6.44 -3.20
C GLY A 38 -23.67 -5.88 -1.86
N ALA A 39 -23.11 -6.35 -0.76
CA ALA A 39 -23.06 -5.50 0.43
C ALA A 39 -22.35 -4.20 0.02
N ALA A 40 -23.06 -3.06 0.09
CA ALA A 40 -22.43 -1.76 -0.10
C ALA A 40 -21.21 -1.71 0.83
N ALA A 41 -20.05 -1.39 0.29
CA ALA A 41 -18.83 -1.28 1.08
C ALA A 41 -19.14 -0.38 2.30
N ALA A 42 -18.89 -0.89 3.51
CA ALA A 42 -19.11 -0.10 4.71
C ALA A 42 -18.30 1.19 4.57
N THR A 43 -18.93 2.33 4.77
CA THR A 43 -18.23 3.62 4.68
C THR A 43 -17.22 3.70 5.81
N LEU A 44 -15.94 3.79 5.46
CA LEU A 44 -14.84 3.87 6.42
C LEU A 44 -14.94 5.18 7.23
N GLN A 45 -15.13 5.05 8.54
CA GLN A 45 -15.22 6.20 9.47
C GLN A 45 -13.79 6.63 9.88
N THR A 46 -13.09 7.30 8.98
CA THR A 46 -11.67 7.65 9.15
C THR A 46 -11.41 8.61 10.30
N ALA A 47 -12.38 9.45 10.67
CA ALA A 47 -12.28 10.34 11.82
C ALA A 47 -12.25 9.58 13.16
N GLU A 48 -12.82 8.37 13.22
CA GLU A 48 -12.81 7.49 14.39
C GLU A 48 -11.61 6.53 14.37
N LEU A 49 -11.23 6.06 13.16
CA LEU A 49 -10.14 5.11 12.97
C LEU A 49 -8.76 5.72 13.26
N LEU A 50 -8.52 6.94 12.75
CA LEU A 50 -7.21 7.56 12.84
C LEU A 50 -7.01 8.21 14.22
N PRO A 51 -5.78 8.10 14.80
CA PRO A 51 -5.46 8.89 15.99
C PRO A 51 -5.77 10.38 15.76
N ALA A 52 -6.15 11.10 16.79
CA ALA A 52 -6.30 12.54 16.69
C ALA A 52 -4.98 13.22 16.30
N ALA A 53 -5.04 14.29 15.49
CA ALA A 53 -3.86 15.06 15.13
C ALA A 53 -3.15 15.59 16.40
N PRO A 54 -1.80 15.57 16.45
CA PRO A 54 -1.04 16.14 17.56
C PRO A 54 -1.43 17.59 17.86
N LYS A 55 -1.68 17.89 19.11
CA LYS A 55 -2.05 19.23 19.59
C LYS A 55 -0.80 20.03 19.94
N ALA A 56 -0.85 21.33 19.73
CA ALA A 56 0.22 22.25 20.10
C ALA A 56 0.68 22.02 21.56
N GLY A 57 1.99 22.01 21.80
CA GLY A 57 2.61 21.74 23.07
C GLY A 57 2.76 20.25 23.43
N SER A 58 2.19 19.32 22.65
CA SER A 58 2.46 17.90 22.88
C SER A 58 3.83 17.49 22.29
N ALA A 59 4.47 16.47 22.90
CA ALA A 59 5.77 15.96 22.42
C ALA A 59 5.74 15.59 20.93
N ARG A 60 4.66 14.99 20.46
CA ARG A 60 4.50 14.60 19.04
C ARG A 60 4.38 15.81 18.12
N TYR A 61 3.69 16.87 18.55
CA TYR A 61 3.61 18.11 17.80
C TYR A 61 4.97 18.79 17.67
N GLU A 62 5.75 18.82 18.74
CA GLU A 62 7.09 19.41 18.72
C GLU A 62 8.06 18.56 17.89
N ALA A 63 7.94 17.23 17.92
CA ALA A 63 8.68 16.34 17.02
C ALA A 63 8.38 16.63 15.54
N ASP A 64 7.11 16.81 15.18
CA ASP A 64 6.72 17.21 13.82
C ASP A 64 7.39 18.53 13.38
N ARG A 65 7.43 19.52 14.26
CA ARG A 65 8.10 20.80 14.00
C ARG A 65 9.62 20.65 13.84
N GLN A 66 10.24 19.77 14.64
CA GLN A 66 11.67 19.46 14.50
C GLN A 66 11.96 18.84 13.14
N VAL A 67 11.16 17.86 12.73
CA VAL A 67 11.28 17.20 11.40
C VAL A 67 11.08 18.23 10.27
N PHE A 68 10.08 19.10 10.37
CA PHE A 68 9.89 20.18 9.38
C PHE A 68 11.16 21.02 9.26
N ARG A 69 11.71 21.53 10.35
CA ARG A 69 12.94 22.35 10.33
C ARG A 69 14.15 21.58 9.81
N ALA A 70 14.31 20.33 10.23
CA ALA A 70 15.44 19.47 9.82
C ALA A 70 15.45 19.17 8.31
N THR A 71 14.29 19.15 7.67
CA THR A 71 14.17 18.89 6.23
C THR A 71 14.28 20.15 5.35
N ARG A 72 14.28 21.38 5.92
CA ARG A 72 14.38 22.60 5.10
C ARG A 72 15.72 22.76 4.37
N PRO A 73 16.88 22.34 4.92
CA PRO A 73 18.16 22.38 4.18
C PRO A 73 18.19 21.51 2.92
N LEU A 74 17.22 20.60 2.73
CA LEU A 74 17.10 19.80 1.52
C LEU A 74 16.60 20.60 0.30
N ALA A 75 16.18 21.85 0.46
CA ALA A 75 15.72 22.69 -0.65
C ALA A 75 16.76 22.73 -1.79
N GLY A 76 16.35 22.43 -3.03
CA GLY A 76 17.21 22.36 -4.20
C GLY A 76 18.05 21.09 -4.33
N SER A 77 18.06 20.18 -3.36
CA SER A 77 18.78 18.91 -3.45
C SER A 77 18.09 17.92 -4.41
N PRO A 78 18.77 16.84 -4.85
CA PRO A 78 18.14 15.78 -5.64
C PRO A 78 16.90 15.18 -4.95
N ARG A 79 16.91 15.04 -3.60
CA ARG A 79 15.74 14.54 -2.86
C ARG A 79 14.57 15.52 -2.90
N TRP A 80 14.85 16.82 -2.91
CA TRP A 80 13.83 17.87 -3.09
C TRP A 80 13.24 17.84 -4.50
N LEU A 81 14.07 17.65 -5.54
CA LEU A 81 13.60 17.54 -6.92
C LEU A 81 12.68 16.32 -7.09
N LEU A 82 13.01 15.21 -6.45
CA LEU A 82 12.11 14.06 -6.40
C LEU A 82 10.80 14.40 -5.67
N ALA A 83 10.85 15.18 -4.59
CA ALA A 83 9.64 15.61 -3.90
C ALA A 83 8.78 16.58 -4.75
N GLN A 84 9.38 17.38 -5.63
CA GLN A 84 8.66 18.18 -6.62
C GLN A 84 8.00 17.31 -7.69
N ASN A 85 8.71 16.27 -8.17
CA ASN A 85 8.15 15.29 -9.10
C ASN A 85 6.89 14.61 -8.53
N ASP A 86 6.92 14.27 -7.24
CA ASP A 86 5.83 13.58 -6.53
C ASP A 86 4.63 14.50 -6.18
N VAL A 87 4.63 15.76 -6.60
CA VAL A 87 3.49 16.67 -6.41
C VAL A 87 2.30 16.29 -7.28
N ASP A 88 2.58 15.94 -8.54
CA ASP A 88 1.55 15.44 -9.45
C ASP A 88 1.29 13.95 -9.17
N TYR A 89 0.03 13.64 -8.87
CA TYR A 89 -0.42 12.30 -8.53
C TYR A 89 -1.58 11.81 -9.43
N ALA A 90 -1.77 12.43 -10.59
CA ALA A 90 -2.66 11.90 -11.60
C ALA A 90 -2.27 10.44 -11.93
N THR A 91 -3.25 9.59 -12.21
CA THR A 91 -3.02 8.15 -12.38
C THR A 91 -1.90 7.79 -13.35
N PRO A 92 -1.77 8.41 -14.54
CA PRO A 92 -0.65 8.10 -15.43
C PRO A 92 0.72 8.46 -14.84
N LYS A 93 0.79 9.62 -14.13
CA LYS A 93 2.03 10.08 -13.49
C LYS A 93 2.42 9.19 -12.32
N LEU A 94 1.44 8.86 -11.47
CA LEU A 94 1.65 7.99 -10.32
C LEU A 94 2.14 6.59 -10.76
N LEU A 95 1.57 6.01 -11.82
CA LEU A 95 2.07 4.76 -12.39
C LEU A 95 3.51 4.91 -12.88
N ALA A 96 3.82 5.98 -13.62
CA ALA A 96 5.18 6.24 -14.09
C ALA A 96 6.18 6.34 -12.93
N ASP A 97 5.80 6.93 -11.80
CA ASP A 97 6.63 7.06 -10.59
C ASP A 97 6.95 5.71 -9.93
N PHE A 98 6.11 4.69 -10.09
CA PHE A 98 6.37 3.34 -9.61
C PHE A 98 7.12 2.45 -10.60
N SER A 99 7.47 2.94 -11.78
CA SER A 99 8.09 2.12 -12.85
C SER A 99 9.45 1.55 -12.44
N CYS A 100 10.29 2.34 -11.78
CA CYS A 100 11.58 1.83 -11.26
C CYS A 100 11.38 0.73 -10.21
N ALA A 101 10.46 0.92 -9.29
CA ALA A 101 10.13 -0.06 -8.26
C ALA A 101 9.52 -1.34 -8.85
N MET A 102 8.70 -1.23 -9.91
CA MET A 102 8.13 -2.38 -10.62
C MET A 102 9.17 -3.13 -11.49
N GLY A 103 10.23 -2.46 -11.91
CA GLY A 103 11.26 -3.01 -12.81
C GLY A 103 10.88 -3.01 -14.29
N VAL A 104 9.72 -2.47 -14.64
CA VAL A 104 9.27 -2.23 -16.02
C VAL A 104 8.54 -0.88 -16.09
N PRO A 105 8.51 -0.20 -17.27
CA PRO A 105 7.74 1.02 -17.44
C PRO A 105 6.24 0.76 -17.21
N LEU A 106 5.60 1.51 -16.33
CA LEU A 106 4.16 1.44 -16.11
C LEU A 106 3.46 2.56 -16.92
N ASP A 107 3.10 2.25 -18.14
CA ASP A 107 2.41 3.15 -19.07
C ASP A 107 0.89 2.91 -18.99
N ALA A 108 0.13 3.89 -18.52
CA ALA A 108 -1.32 3.79 -18.38
C ALA A 108 -2.04 3.46 -19.69
N ALA A 109 -1.52 3.90 -20.84
CA ALA A 109 -2.11 3.59 -22.14
C ALA A 109 -1.92 2.12 -22.55
N LYS A 110 -0.85 1.48 -22.07
CA LYS A 110 -0.56 0.06 -22.32
C LYS A 110 -1.15 -0.88 -21.27
N LEU A 111 -1.52 -0.33 -20.13
CA LEU A 111 -2.03 -1.05 -18.94
C LEU A 111 -3.38 -0.47 -18.48
N PRO A 112 -4.41 -0.47 -19.34
CA PRO A 112 -5.68 0.20 -19.03
C PRO A 112 -6.43 -0.41 -17.84
N ARG A 113 -6.31 -1.71 -17.58
CA ARG A 113 -6.94 -2.37 -16.42
C ARG A 113 -6.22 -1.98 -15.13
N LEU A 114 -4.90 -1.96 -15.15
CA LEU A 114 -4.09 -1.48 -14.04
C LEU A 114 -4.38 0.00 -13.76
N ALA A 115 -4.45 0.84 -14.79
CA ALA A 115 -4.78 2.26 -14.65
C ALA A 115 -6.16 2.47 -14.04
N ALA A 116 -7.18 1.71 -14.46
CA ALA A 116 -8.52 1.77 -13.88
C ALA A 116 -8.53 1.35 -12.40
N LEU A 117 -7.80 0.29 -12.03
CA LEU A 117 -7.67 -0.17 -10.66
C LEU A 117 -6.97 0.88 -9.76
N VAL A 118 -5.90 1.51 -10.26
CA VAL A 118 -5.18 2.58 -9.56
C VAL A 118 -6.07 3.80 -9.40
N GLU A 119 -6.85 4.17 -10.40
CA GLU A 119 -7.80 5.30 -10.32
C GLU A 119 -8.90 5.03 -9.28
N ARG A 120 -9.49 3.83 -9.25
CA ARG A 120 -10.46 3.44 -8.22
C ARG A 120 -9.85 3.53 -6.82
N THR A 121 -8.65 2.98 -6.64
CA THR A 121 -7.93 3.00 -5.35
C THR A 121 -7.64 4.44 -4.92
N SER A 122 -7.19 5.28 -5.85
CA SER A 122 -6.92 6.69 -5.64
C SER A 122 -8.16 7.47 -5.24
N SER A 123 -9.27 7.26 -5.94
CA SER A 123 -10.55 7.92 -5.65
C SER A 123 -11.09 7.54 -4.26
N ALA A 124 -10.97 6.27 -3.87
CA ALA A 124 -11.34 5.81 -2.52
C ALA A 124 -10.43 6.44 -1.44
N ALA A 125 -9.12 6.56 -1.69
CA ALA A 125 -8.17 7.21 -0.80
C ALA A 125 -8.51 8.70 -0.59
N ASP A 126 -8.85 9.41 -1.65
CA ASP A 126 -9.26 10.82 -1.56
C ASP A 126 -10.56 11.01 -0.78
N ALA A 127 -11.54 10.16 -1.05
CA ALA A 127 -12.82 10.21 -0.34
C ALA A 127 -12.64 9.96 1.16
N SER A 128 -11.77 9.02 1.54
CA SER A 128 -11.52 8.64 2.92
C SER A 128 -10.81 9.73 3.75
N THR A 129 -10.00 10.60 3.12
CA THR A 129 -9.23 11.63 3.86
C THR A 129 -10.07 12.81 4.30
N ARG A 130 -11.14 13.14 3.58
CA ARG A 130 -11.92 14.37 3.82
C ARG A 130 -12.55 14.44 5.21
N PRO A 131 -13.29 13.41 5.70
CA PRO A 131 -13.91 13.46 7.04
C PRO A 131 -12.88 13.68 8.15
N ALA A 132 -11.75 12.97 8.12
CA ALA A 132 -10.70 13.10 9.12
C ALA A 132 -10.01 14.49 9.06
N LYS A 133 -9.82 15.07 7.87
CA LYS A 133 -9.31 16.44 7.72
C LYS A 133 -10.24 17.45 8.38
N GLN A 134 -11.54 17.33 8.15
CA GLN A 134 -12.53 18.23 8.77
C GLN A 134 -12.61 18.07 10.29
N ALA A 135 -12.50 16.86 10.80
CA ALA A 135 -12.51 16.60 12.24
C ALA A 135 -11.26 17.17 12.95
N ASN A 136 -10.09 17.10 12.32
CA ASN A 136 -8.82 17.51 12.93
C ASN A 136 -8.46 18.98 12.71
N GLN A 137 -8.82 19.58 11.59
CA GLN A 137 -8.56 20.98 11.18
C GLN A 137 -7.12 21.47 11.45
N ARG A 138 -6.14 20.56 11.36
CA ARG A 138 -4.75 20.87 11.68
C ARG A 138 -4.15 21.78 10.62
N GLN A 139 -3.47 22.83 11.06
CA GLN A 139 -2.68 23.72 10.19
C GLN A 139 -1.49 23.00 9.58
N ARG A 140 -1.14 23.37 8.36
CA ARG A 140 0.06 22.87 7.68
C ARG A 140 1.33 23.44 8.29
N PRO A 141 2.48 22.72 8.21
CA PRO A 141 3.71 23.13 8.88
C PRO A 141 4.21 24.51 8.45
N PHE A 142 4.11 24.87 7.16
CA PHE A 142 4.55 26.17 6.65
C PHE A 142 3.70 27.37 7.14
N LEU A 143 2.56 27.12 7.77
CA LEU A 143 1.76 28.15 8.48
C LEU A 143 2.17 28.32 9.93
N ILE A 144 3.03 27.44 10.45
CA ILE A 144 3.48 27.41 11.84
C ILE A 144 4.94 27.82 11.97
N ASP A 145 5.80 27.25 11.15
CA ASP A 145 7.23 27.54 11.13
C ASP A 145 7.65 28.06 9.75
N PRO A 146 8.57 29.04 9.67
CA PRO A 146 9.08 29.54 8.39
C PRO A 146 9.93 28.48 7.68
N GLY A 147 9.81 28.42 6.35
CA GLY A 147 10.61 27.51 5.54
C GLY A 147 10.11 27.37 4.11
N ALA A 148 10.99 26.96 3.21
CA ALA A 148 10.66 26.74 1.81
C ALA A 148 9.68 25.58 1.63
N THR A 149 8.81 25.69 0.61
CA THR A 149 7.93 24.60 0.14
C THR A 149 8.21 24.31 -1.33
N CYS A 150 8.14 23.04 -1.74
CA CYS A 150 8.45 22.64 -3.12
C CYS A 150 7.30 22.88 -4.11
N GLN A 151 6.15 23.29 -3.63
CA GLN A 151 4.98 23.70 -4.40
C GLN A 151 4.36 24.97 -3.80
N SER A 152 3.45 25.63 -4.53
CA SER A 152 2.81 26.84 -4.06
C SER A 152 2.07 26.62 -2.73
N SER A 153 2.52 27.29 -1.68
CA SER A 153 1.86 27.28 -0.37
C SER A 153 0.49 27.95 -0.39
N ALA A 154 0.30 28.98 -1.25
CA ALA A 154 -0.97 29.67 -1.40
C ALA A 154 -2.13 28.71 -1.81
N LEU A 155 -1.86 27.73 -2.69
CA LEU A 155 -2.85 26.74 -3.10
C LEU A 155 -3.26 25.78 -1.97
N LEU A 156 -2.43 25.66 -0.94
CA LEU A 156 -2.62 24.72 0.16
C LEU A 156 -3.04 25.38 1.48
N ALA A 157 -2.97 26.72 1.57
CA ALA A 157 -3.20 27.44 2.82
C ALA A 157 -4.59 27.18 3.43
N HIS A 158 -5.58 26.88 2.58
CA HIS A 158 -6.96 26.60 3.00
C HIS A 158 -7.28 25.09 3.12
N SER A 159 -6.26 24.23 2.98
CA SER A 159 -6.42 22.77 3.08
C SER A 159 -5.69 22.25 4.31
N PHE A 160 -6.40 21.52 5.17
CA PHE A 160 -5.83 20.98 6.40
C PHE A 160 -4.73 19.95 6.17
N ASP A 161 -3.80 19.87 7.14
CA ASP A 161 -2.63 18.99 7.11
C ASP A 161 -2.98 17.51 7.27
N TYR A 162 -3.83 17.17 8.25
CA TYR A 162 -3.95 15.82 8.79
C TYR A 162 -5.29 15.14 8.47
N PRO A 163 -5.29 13.88 7.95
CA PRO A 163 -4.16 13.13 7.41
C PRO A 163 -3.72 13.63 6.04
N SER A 164 -2.53 13.21 5.56
CA SER A 164 -2.05 13.54 4.23
C SER A 164 -2.75 12.71 3.14
N GLY A 165 -3.45 13.37 2.22
CA GLY A 165 -4.11 12.69 1.08
C GLY A 165 -3.11 12.06 0.10
N HIS A 166 -1.98 12.72 -0.19
CA HIS A 166 -0.90 12.14 -1.00
C HIS A 166 -0.36 10.84 -0.38
N ALA A 167 -0.07 10.87 0.95
CA ALA A 167 0.42 9.68 1.64
C ALA A 167 -0.62 8.55 1.66
N THR A 168 -1.91 8.88 1.85
CA THR A 168 -3.00 7.90 1.77
C THR A 168 -3.03 7.23 0.40
N ARG A 169 -3.02 8.04 -0.67
CA ARG A 169 -3.08 7.54 -2.04
C ARG A 169 -1.82 6.74 -2.40
N GLY A 170 -0.63 7.30 -2.18
CA GLY A 170 0.64 6.65 -2.52
C GLY A 170 0.82 5.31 -1.82
N TRP A 171 0.43 5.24 -0.53
CA TRP A 171 0.50 4.00 0.24
C TRP A 171 -0.53 2.97 -0.24
N ALA A 172 -1.79 3.37 -0.46
CA ALA A 172 -2.84 2.48 -0.97
C ALA A 172 -2.47 1.90 -2.34
N VAL A 173 -1.97 2.73 -3.27
CA VAL A 173 -1.52 2.27 -4.59
C VAL A 173 -0.29 1.36 -4.47
N GLY A 174 0.66 1.69 -3.60
CA GLY A 174 1.83 0.83 -3.34
C GLY A 174 1.44 -0.56 -2.83
N LEU A 175 0.45 -0.66 -1.93
CA LEU A 175 -0.09 -1.94 -1.45
C LEU A 175 -0.74 -2.75 -2.58
N VAL A 176 -1.58 -2.11 -3.40
CA VAL A 176 -2.22 -2.77 -4.55
C VAL A 176 -1.17 -3.25 -5.56
N LEU A 177 -0.18 -2.43 -5.90
CA LEU A 177 0.91 -2.83 -6.79
C LEU A 177 1.73 -3.99 -6.21
N THR A 178 1.97 -3.99 -4.90
CA THR A 178 2.66 -5.09 -4.19
C THR A 178 1.89 -6.40 -4.29
N GLU A 179 0.58 -6.35 -4.19
CA GLU A 179 -0.26 -7.53 -4.35
C GLU A 179 -0.25 -8.08 -5.78
N LEU A 180 -0.16 -7.19 -6.78
CA LEU A 180 -0.06 -7.56 -8.19
C LEU A 180 1.32 -8.13 -8.56
N ALA A 181 2.38 -7.70 -7.86
CA ALA A 181 3.77 -8.09 -8.11
C ALA A 181 4.53 -8.35 -6.79
N PRO A 182 4.21 -9.45 -6.07
CA PRO A 182 4.80 -9.73 -4.75
C PRO A 182 6.32 -9.96 -4.79
N ASP A 183 6.86 -10.33 -5.94
CA ASP A 183 8.31 -10.41 -6.19
C ASP A 183 9.01 -9.04 -6.13
N ARG A 184 8.25 -7.94 -6.22
CA ARG A 184 8.73 -6.56 -6.14
C ARG A 184 8.28 -5.83 -4.86
N ALA A 185 7.76 -6.56 -3.87
CA ALA A 185 7.12 -5.99 -2.68
C ALA A 185 7.98 -4.93 -1.98
N THR A 186 9.24 -5.25 -1.70
CA THR A 186 10.15 -4.34 -0.98
C THR A 186 10.37 -3.03 -1.75
N ASP A 187 10.62 -3.10 -3.04
CA ASP A 187 10.87 -1.92 -3.87
C ASP A 187 9.63 -1.04 -3.99
N LEU A 188 8.46 -1.66 -4.19
CA LEU A 188 7.18 -0.97 -4.30
C LEU A 188 6.79 -0.27 -3.00
N LEU A 189 6.92 -0.94 -1.85
CA LEU A 189 6.62 -0.35 -0.55
C LEU A 189 7.64 0.72 -0.15
N LEU A 190 8.93 0.55 -0.53
CA LEU A 190 9.93 1.59 -0.35
C LEU A 190 9.58 2.85 -1.16
N ARG A 191 9.14 2.70 -2.41
CA ARG A 191 8.71 3.84 -3.24
C ARG A 191 7.44 4.49 -2.69
N ALA A 192 6.49 3.70 -2.19
CA ALA A 192 5.28 4.22 -1.56
C ALA A 192 5.58 5.04 -0.29
N ARG A 193 6.52 4.57 0.56
CA ARG A 193 7.03 5.32 1.71
C ARG A 193 7.66 6.63 1.25
N ALA A 194 8.56 6.58 0.27
CA ALA A 194 9.26 7.76 -0.23
C ALA A 194 8.32 8.79 -0.85
N PHE A 195 7.21 8.34 -1.48
CA PHE A 195 6.17 9.23 -2.00
C PHE A 195 5.46 9.98 -0.86
N ALA A 196 5.22 9.32 0.27
CA ALA A 196 4.71 9.98 1.48
C ALA A 196 5.77 10.93 2.08
N ASP A 197 7.04 10.48 2.23
CA ASP A 197 8.17 11.27 2.74
C ASP A 197 8.39 12.55 1.90
N SER A 198 8.11 12.50 0.60
CA SER A 198 8.17 13.64 -0.30
C SER A 198 7.30 14.81 0.17
N ARG A 199 6.24 14.56 0.91
CA ARG A 199 5.37 15.63 1.45
C ARG A 199 6.02 16.38 2.62
N VAL A 200 6.83 15.67 3.41
CA VAL A 200 7.64 16.25 4.50
C VAL A 200 8.82 17.03 3.93
N VAL A 201 9.54 16.44 2.98
CA VAL A 201 10.63 17.12 2.25
C VAL A 201 10.11 18.37 1.55
N CYS A 202 8.97 18.29 0.88
CA CYS A 202 8.29 19.41 0.25
C CYS A 202 7.83 20.51 1.25
N GLY A 203 7.78 20.21 2.55
CA GLY A 203 7.38 21.17 3.59
C GLY A 203 5.88 21.44 3.66
N VAL A 204 5.05 20.56 3.12
CA VAL A 204 3.61 20.78 3.03
C VAL A 204 2.78 19.87 3.95
N HIS A 205 3.41 18.86 4.54
CA HIS A 205 2.81 17.99 5.54
C HIS A 205 3.78 17.69 6.69
N ASN A 206 3.24 17.50 7.88
CA ASN A 206 3.98 17.01 9.04
C ASN A 206 4.19 15.48 8.94
N LEU A 207 5.19 14.96 9.67
CA LEU A 207 5.49 13.53 9.72
C LEU A 207 4.27 12.72 10.21
N SER A 208 3.66 13.14 11.32
CA SER A 208 2.46 12.45 11.83
C SER A 208 1.30 12.44 10.83
N ALA A 209 1.20 13.44 9.95
CA ALA A 209 0.15 13.49 8.93
C ALA A 209 0.37 12.45 7.82
N ILE A 210 1.62 12.19 7.43
CA ILE A 210 1.94 11.15 6.43
C ILE A 210 1.81 9.75 7.02
N GLU A 211 2.16 9.54 8.28
CA GLU A 211 1.97 8.27 8.99
C GLU A 211 0.49 7.91 9.12
N ALA A 212 -0.34 8.87 9.53
CA ALA A 212 -1.80 8.70 9.54
C ALA A 212 -2.36 8.48 8.12
N GLY A 213 -1.75 9.12 7.10
CA GLY A 213 -2.07 8.86 5.70
C GLY A 213 -1.80 7.42 5.29
N ALA A 214 -0.64 6.86 5.67
CA ALA A 214 -0.32 5.46 5.37
C ALA A 214 -1.29 4.48 6.07
N MET A 215 -1.63 4.74 7.35
CA MET A 215 -2.65 3.97 8.08
C MET A 215 -4.01 4.02 7.36
N ASN A 216 -4.43 5.22 6.93
CA ASN A 216 -5.66 5.40 6.18
C ASN A 216 -5.63 4.66 4.85
N GLY A 217 -4.51 4.71 4.11
CA GLY A 217 -4.32 3.97 2.86
C GLY A 217 -4.47 2.46 3.02
N ALA A 218 -3.91 1.90 4.10
CA ALA A 218 -4.06 0.49 4.42
C ALA A 218 -5.53 0.12 4.73
N ALA A 219 -6.23 0.96 5.48
CA ALA A 219 -7.65 0.76 5.78
C ALA A 219 -8.53 0.84 4.52
N VAL A 220 -8.22 1.77 3.60
CA VAL A 220 -8.89 1.87 2.29
C VAL A 220 -8.75 0.58 1.50
N VAL A 221 -7.52 0.06 1.37
CA VAL A 221 -7.28 -1.20 0.64
C VAL A 221 -8.04 -2.35 1.27
N ALA A 222 -7.99 -2.50 2.60
CA ALA A 222 -8.73 -3.53 3.32
C ALA A 222 -10.26 -3.44 3.06
N THR A 223 -10.81 -2.22 3.01
CA THR A 223 -12.23 -1.99 2.72
C THR A 223 -12.59 -2.32 1.27
N LEU A 224 -11.73 -1.95 0.31
CA LEU A 224 -11.90 -2.28 -1.11
C LEU A 224 -11.90 -3.80 -1.33
N HIS A 225 -11.02 -4.53 -0.65
CA HIS A 225 -10.95 -5.99 -0.70
C HIS A 225 -12.23 -6.71 -0.27
N ALA A 226 -13.06 -6.09 0.55
CA ALA A 226 -14.36 -6.64 0.94
C ALA A 226 -15.41 -6.62 -0.20
N THR A 227 -15.09 -6.00 -1.35
CA THR A 227 -16.03 -5.85 -2.47
C THR A 227 -15.68 -6.78 -3.63
N GLY A 228 -16.69 -7.49 -4.17
CA GLY A 228 -16.50 -8.41 -5.29
C GLY A 228 -16.05 -7.70 -6.58
N ASP A 229 -16.44 -6.43 -6.78
CA ASP A 229 -16.01 -5.63 -7.93
C ASP A 229 -14.51 -5.38 -7.92
N PHE A 230 -13.98 -4.95 -6.76
CA PHE A 230 -12.54 -4.73 -6.61
C PHE A 230 -11.73 -6.00 -6.82
N GLN A 231 -12.21 -7.13 -6.30
CA GLN A 231 -11.56 -8.44 -6.50
C GLN A 231 -11.48 -8.84 -7.98
N ARG A 232 -12.55 -8.58 -8.75
CA ARG A 232 -12.55 -8.85 -10.19
C ARG A 232 -11.59 -7.94 -10.96
N GLU A 233 -11.57 -6.66 -10.63
CA GLU A 233 -10.65 -5.68 -11.24
C GLU A 233 -9.19 -6.02 -10.90
N LEU A 234 -8.92 -6.40 -9.66
CA LEU A 234 -7.59 -6.81 -9.20
C LEU A 234 -7.10 -8.05 -9.97
N ALA A 235 -7.96 -9.06 -10.14
CA ALA A 235 -7.63 -10.26 -10.91
C ALA A 235 -7.35 -9.93 -12.38
N ALA A 236 -8.14 -9.04 -12.98
CA ALA A 236 -7.97 -8.60 -14.36
C ALA A 236 -6.67 -7.80 -14.56
N ALA A 237 -6.35 -6.88 -13.65
CA ALA A 237 -5.10 -6.11 -13.66
C ALA A 237 -3.88 -7.01 -13.43
N ARG A 238 -4.00 -8.05 -12.58
CA ARG A 238 -2.93 -9.03 -12.34
C ARG A 238 -2.57 -9.77 -13.63
N GLY A 239 -3.56 -10.25 -14.38
CA GLY A 239 -3.34 -10.91 -15.67
C GLY A 239 -2.66 -9.97 -16.67
N GLU A 240 -3.20 -8.76 -16.85
CA GLU A 240 -2.64 -7.74 -17.76
C GLU A 240 -1.18 -7.40 -17.41
N LEU A 241 -0.88 -7.12 -16.14
CA LEU A 241 0.48 -6.79 -15.69
C LEU A 241 1.44 -7.97 -15.85
N ALA A 242 1.03 -9.19 -15.54
CA ALA A 242 1.85 -10.39 -15.71
C ALA A 242 2.21 -10.60 -17.18
N ASP A 243 1.24 -10.45 -18.09
CA ASP A 243 1.46 -10.56 -19.54
C ASP A 243 2.41 -9.47 -20.04
N TYR A 244 2.19 -8.23 -19.63
CA TYR A 244 3.03 -7.10 -19.98
C TYR A 244 4.47 -7.28 -19.51
N ARG A 245 4.70 -7.70 -18.27
CA ARG A 245 6.03 -7.89 -17.68
C ARG A 245 6.88 -8.94 -18.42
N ARG A 246 6.27 -9.89 -19.14
CA ARG A 246 7.02 -10.90 -19.93
C ARG A 246 7.70 -10.32 -21.16
N THR A 247 7.18 -9.23 -21.72
CA THR A 247 7.64 -8.65 -22.98
C THR A 247 8.12 -7.20 -22.84
N ALA A 248 7.82 -6.55 -21.73
CA ALA A 248 8.23 -5.17 -21.48
C ALA A 248 9.75 -5.04 -21.34
N PRO A 249 10.34 -3.92 -21.78
CA PRO A 249 11.75 -3.66 -21.54
C PRO A 249 12.02 -3.52 -20.04
N SER A 250 13.18 -3.99 -19.59
CA SER A 250 13.62 -3.78 -18.22
C SER A 250 13.78 -2.29 -17.91
N ASN A 251 13.33 -1.86 -16.74
CA ASN A 251 13.51 -0.50 -16.23
C ASN A 251 14.51 -0.49 -15.03
N ALA A 252 15.70 -1.05 -15.24
CA ALA A 252 16.76 -1.15 -14.26
C ALA A 252 17.98 -0.26 -14.59
N GLY A 253 17.76 0.85 -15.29
CA GLY A 253 18.80 1.78 -15.72
C GLY A 253 19.39 2.64 -14.60
N PRO A 254 20.46 3.43 -14.91
CA PRO A 254 21.14 4.29 -13.93
C PRO A 254 20.22 5.24 -13.18
N GLN A 255 19.16 5.73 -13.82
CA GLN A 255 18.16 6.59 -13.18
C GLN A 255 17.40 5.89 -12.05
N CYS A 256 17.09 4.60 -12.19
CA CYS A 256 16.42 3.85 -11.14
C CYS A 256 17.36 3.55 -9.96
N ALA A 257 18.65 3.33 -10.24
CA ALA A 257 19.67 3.22 -9.19
C ALA A 257 19.83 4.56 -8.43
N ALA A 258 19.83 5.68 -9.14
CA ALA A 258 19.87 7.01 -8.54
C ALA A 258 18.61 7.29 -7.70
N GLU A 259 17.41 6.98 -8.21
CA GLU A 259 16.18 7.09 -7.43
C GLU A 259 16.24 6.23 -6.17
N ARG A 260 16.68 4.97 -6.29
CA ARG A 260 16.83 4.06 -5.15
C ARG A 260 17.71 4.66 -4.04
N ALA A 261 18.84 5.25 -4.40
CA ALA A 261 19.76 5.89 -3.45
C ALA A 261 19.12 7.09 -2.73
N LEU A 262 18.18 7.80 -3.37
CA LEU A 262 17.46 8.93 -2.78
C LEU A 262 16.33 8.52 -1.83
N ILE A 263 15.73 7.35 -2.06
CA ILE A 263 14.54 6.91 -1.32
C ILE A 263 14.84 5.90 -0.22
N GLU A 264 16.00 5.25 -0.24
CA GLU A 264 16.37 4.25 0.74
C GLU A 264 16.55 4.83 2.14
N PRO A 265 17.32 5.93 2.34
CA PRO A 265 17.39 6.62 3.63
C PRO A 265 16.11 7.43 3.89
N THR A 266 15.70 7.51 5.17
CA THR A 266 14.69 8.48 5.58
C THR A 266 15.29 9.89 5.54
N PRO A 267 14.53 10.91 5.09
CA PRO A 267 15.05 12.27 4.95
C PRO A 267 15.08 13.08 6.26
N TYR A 268 14.75 12.45 7.40
CA TYR A 268 14.63 13.07 8.74
C TYR A 268 15.06 12.13 9.86
#